data_c42b8ce92deab5953f15a4c4ffc12b5e
#
_entry.id   c42b8ce92deab5953f15a4c4ffc12b5e
#
_cell.length_a   1.000
_cell.length_b   1.000
_cell.length_c   1.000
_cell.angle_alpha   90.00
_cell.angle_beta   90.00
_cell.angle_gamma   90.00
#
_symmetry.space_group_name_H-M   'P 1'
#
loop_
_entity.id
_entity.type
_entity.pdbx_description
1 polymer ?
#
loop_
_entity_poly.entity_id
_entity_poly.type
_entity_poly.pdbx_seq_one_letter_code
_entity_poly.pdbx_strand_id
1 'polypeptide(L)'
;MNNQLQQLETSVTALVAQFKALMGEKQALADEGQRLREQQQRLLQEFDADKTALVQQYELQILNLEQSLQQVIDALRLENEQYRQMLQQSAQDINTLLRRLPADAVQEVA
;
A
#
# COMPACT_ATOMS: atom_id res chain seq x y z
N MET A 1 22.86 76.87 -12.72
CA MET A 1 21.52 76.56 -12.14
C MET A 1 20.78 75.50 -12.95
N ASN A 2 20.64 75.62 -14.24
CA ASN A 2 19.88 74.67 -15.06
C ASN A 2 20.47 73.26 -15.05
N ASN A 3 21.83 73.12 -14.98
CA ASN A 3 22.46 71.82 -14.92
C ASN A 3 22.19 71.07 -13.61
N GLN A 4 22.13 71.76 -12.48
CA GLN A 4 21.83 71.15 -11.18
C GLN A 4 20.38 70.69 -11.11
N LEU A 5 19.45 71.43 -11.67
CA LEU A 5 18.05 71.07 -11.74
C LEU A 5 17.83 69.86 -12.66
N GLN A 6 18.53 69.83 -13.81
CA GLN A 6 18.48 68.69 -14.71
C GLN A 6 19.08 67.42 -14.08
N GLN A 7 20.21 67.55 -13.34
CA GLN A 7 20.80 66.42 -12.62
C GLN A 7 19.86 65.91 -11.52
N LEU A 8 19.23 66.80 -10.79
CA LEU A 8 18.24 66.43 -9.78
C LEU A 8 17.02 65.71 -10.40
N GLU A 9 16.51 66.24 -11.49
CA GLU A 9 15.38 65.66 -12.22
C GLU A 9 15.74 64.24 -12.75
N THR A 10 16.93 64.10 -13.33
CA THR A 10 17.43 62.81 -13.80
C THR A 10 17.56 61.79 -12.64
N SER A 11 18.14 62.24 -11.50
CA SER A 11 18.28 61.42 -10.31
C SER A 11 16.94 60.97 -9.74
N VAL A 12 15.97 61.88 -9.67
CA VAL A 12 14.62 61.56 -9.19
C VAL A 12 13.93 60.58 -10.13
N THR A 13 14.02 60.82 -11.46
CA THR A 13 13.47 59.91 -12.46
C THR A 13 14.06 58.52 -12.37
N ALA A 14 15.38 58.41 -12.21
CA ALA A 14 16.08 57.14 -12.03
C ALA A 14 15.63 56.42 -10.75
N LEU A 15 15.47 57.17 -9.65
CA LEU A 15 15.04 56.63 -8.38
C LEU A 15 13.60 56.09 -8.46
N VAL A 16 12.71 56.83 -9.12
CA VAL A 16 11.31 56.38 -9.35
C VAL A 16 11.27 55.12 -10.20
N ALA A 17 12.12 55.07 -11.26
CA ALA A 17 12.21 53.89 -12.11
C ALA A 17 12.71 52.65 -11.33
N GLN A 18 13.74 52.85 -10.51
CA GLN A 18 14.25 51.76 -9.63
C GLN A 18 13.20 51.31 -8.63
N PHE A 19 12.47 52.24 -8.03
CA PHE A 19 11.40 51.93 -7.09
C PHE A 19 10.29 51.13 -7.75
N LYS A 20 9.87 51.51 -8.94
CA LYS A 20 8.86 50.77 -9.70
C LYS A 20 9.34 49.36 -10.07
N ALA A 21 10.60 49.25 -10.49
CA ALA A 21 11.21 47.96 -10.79
C ALA A 21 11.23 47.04 -9.56
N LEU A 22 11.64 47.57 -8.39
CA LEU A 22 11.64 46.84 -7.13
C LEU A 22 10.24 46.41 -6.70
N MET A 23 9.26 47.26 -6.85
CA MET A 23 7.85 46.95 -6.56
C MET A 23 7.34 45.85 -7.46
N GLY A 24 7.72 45.88 -8.75
CA GLY A 24 7.37 44.84 -9.71
C GLY A 24 8.03 43.48 -9.36
N GLU A 25 9.32 43.51 -9.01
CA GLU A 25 10.04 42.32 -8.57
C GLU A 25 9.45 41.73 -7.29
N LYS A 26 9.12 42.62 -6.33
CA LYS A 26 8.48 42.18 -5.07
C LYS A 26 7.15 41.52 -5.33
N GLN A 27 6.32 42.09 -6.21
CA GLN A 27 5.04 41.52 -6.58
C GLN A 27 5.22 40.18 -7.30
N ALA A 28 6.17 40.08 -8.23
CA ALA A 28 6.48 38.83 -8.94
C ALA A 28 6.93 37.72 -7.98
N LEU A 29 7.78 38.08 -7.01
CA LEU A 29 8.23 37.13 -5.99
C LEU A 29 7.09 36.69 -5.07
N ALA A 30 6.18 37.61 -4.70
CA ALA A 30 5.02 37.27 -3.90
C ALA A 30 4.08 36.33 -4.65
N ASP A 31 3.84 36.59 -5.93
CA ASP A 31 3.02 35.73 -6.79
C ASP A 31 3.65 34.36 -6.98
N GLU A 32 4.96 34.32 -7.21
CA GLU A 32 5.70 33.06 -7.33
C GLU A 32 5.65 32.26 -6.03
N GLY A 33 5.86 32.92 -4.88
CA GLY A 33 5.75 32.29 -3.58
C GLY A 33 4.35 31.71 -3.32
N GLN A 34 3.31 32.42 -3.72
CA GLN A 34 1.93 31.96 -3.61
C GLN A 34 1.69 30.74 -4.50
N ARG A 35 2.17 30.80 -5.74
CA ARG A 35 2.07 29.70 -6.70
C ARG A 35 2.75 28.44 -6.18
N LEU A 36 3.97 28.58 -5.62
CA LEU A 36 4.71 27.46 -5.05
C LEU A 36 4.01 26.86 -3.83
N ARG A 37 3.43 27.70 -2.98
CA ARG A 37 2.66 27.19 -1.82
C ARG A 37 1.44 26.41 -2.24
N GLU A 38 0.70 26.90 -3.23
CA GLU A 38 -0.47 26.21 -3.77
C GLU A 38 -0.08 24.88 -4.43
N GLN A 39 1.03 24.88 -5.17
CA GLN A 39 1.56 23.68 -5.77
C GLN A 39 1.96 22.66 -4.71
N GLN A 40 2.64 23.11 -3.63
CA GLN A 40 3.04 22.25 -2.52
C GLN A 40 1.82 21.65 -1.82
N GLN A 41 0.78 22.44 -1.59
CA GLN A 41 -0.46 21.94 -1.00
C GLN A 41 -1.13 20.88 -1.86
N ARG A 42 -1.18 21.11 -3.16
CA ARG A 42 -1.72 20.12 -4.10
C ARG A 42 -0.92 18.81 -4.09
N LEU A 43 0.41 18.90 -4.10
CA LEU A 43 1.28 17.73 -4.03
C LEU A 43 1.09 16.96 -2.72
N LEU A 44 0.95 17.65 -1.59
CA LEU A 44 0.69 17.01 -0.31
C LEU A 44 -0.67 16.31 -0.29
N GLN A 45 -1.70 16.94 -0.84
CA GLN A 45 -3.04 16.34 -0.94
C GLN A 45 -3.04 15.11 -1.85
N GLU A 46 -2.38 15.20 -3.00
CA GLU A 46 -2.23 14.07 -3.92
C GLU A 46 -1.46 12.91 -3.27
N PHE A 47 -0.38 13.24 -2.56
CA PHE A 47 0.42 12.25 -1.84
C PHE A 47 -0.40 11.56 -0.76
N ASP A 48 -1.17 12.29 0.04
CA ASP A 48 -2.05 11.73 1.06
C ASP A 48 -3.14 10.86 0.46
N ALA A 49 -3.74 11.29 -0.65
CA ALA A 49 -4.74 10.51 -1.36
C ALA A 49 -4.16 9.22 -1.92
N ASP A 50 -2.99 9.29 -2.55
CA ASP A 50 -2.29 8.12 -3.10
C ASP A 50 -1.89 7.15 -2.00
N LYS A 51 -1.39 7.67 -0.88
CA LYS A 51 -1.02 6.87 0.29
C LYS A 51 -2.24 6.15 0.86
N THR A 52 -3.34 6.85 1.02
CA THR A 52 -4.59 6.27 1.53
C THR A 52 -5.10 5.18 0.59
N ALA A 53 -5.11 5.43 -0.72
CA ALA A 53 -5.53 4.46 -1.72
C ALA A 53 -4.63 3.20 -1.69
N LEU A 54 -3.31 3.40 -1.56
CA LEU A 54 -2.35 2.30 -1.49
C LEU A 54 -2.54 1.46 -0.22
N VAL A 55 -2.74 2.10 0.92
CA VAL A 55 -3.02 1.40 2.19
C VAL A 55 -4.30 0.58 2.09
N GLN A 56 -5.36 1.15 1.54
CA GLN A 56 -6.63 0.43 1.34
C GLN A 56 -6.46 -0.76 0.40
N GLN A 57 -5.69 -0.61 -0.67
CA GLN A 57 -5.41 -1.68 -1.61
C GLN A 57 -4.67 -2.84 -0.94
N TYR A 58 -3.64 -2.54 -0.14
CA TYR A 58 -2.90 -3.55 0.61
C TYR A 58 -3.76 -4.22 1.68
N GLU A 59 -4.60 -3.48 2.39
CA GLU A 59 -5.53 -4.05 3.36
C GLU A 59 -6.50 -5.04 2.72
N LEU A 60 -7.02 -4.72 1.54
CA LEU A 60 -7.87 -5.64 0.78
C LEU A 60 -7.11 -6.88 0.32
N GLN A 61 -5.87 -6.72 -0.14
CA GLN A 61 -5.02 -7.85 -0.53
C GLN A 61 -4.74 -8.78 0.65
N ILE A 62 -4.43 -8.22 1.83
CA ILE A 62 -4.20 -8.98 3.05
C ILE A 62 -5.47 -9.74 3.44
N LEU A 63 -6.61 -9.08 3.41
CA LEU A 63 -7.89 -9.72 3.74
C LEU A 63 -8.20 -10.88 2.79
N ASN A 64 -8.01 -10.67 1.48
CA ASN A 64 -8.20 -11.72 0.48
C ASN A 64 -7.24 -12.90 0.68
N LEU A 65 -5.99 -12.60 1.02
CA LEU A 65 -4.98 -13.62 1.29
C LEU A 65 -5.35 -14.41 2.55
N GLU A 66 -5.77 -13.74 3.61
CA GLU A 66 -6.23 -14.40 4.85
C GLU A 66 -7.42 -15.32 4.58
N GLN A 67 -8.40 -14.86 3.81
CA GLN A 67 -9.56 -15.67 3.44
C GLN A 67 -9.15 -16.89 2.61
N SER A 68 -8.25 -16.71 1.64
CA SER A 68 -7.74 -17.81 0.83
C SER A 68 -6.99 -18.84 1.67
N LEU A 69 -6.13 -18.38 2.58
CA LEU A 69 -5.42 -19.25 3.50
C LEU A 69 -6.36 -20.02 4.44
N GLN A 70 -7.40 -19.34 4.94
CA GLN A 70 -8.40 -19.98 5.79
C GLN A 70 -9.15 -21.07 5.04
N GLN A 71 -9.52 -20.83 3.78
CA GLN A 71 -10.16 -21.83 2.93
C GLN A 71 -9.26 -23.06 2.72
N VAL A 72 -7.96 -22.82 2.47
CA VAL A 72 -6.99 -23.92 2.32
C VAL A 72 -6.85 -24.70 3.62
N ILE A 73 -6.75 -24.03 4.76
CA ILE A 73 -6.67 -24.68 6.07
C ILE A 73 -7.90 -25.53 6.33
N ASP A 74 -9.08 -25.00 6.07
CA ASP A 74 -10.35 -25.73 6.27
C ASP A 74 -10.43 -26.94 5.36
N ALA A 75 -10.03 -26.81 4.09
CA ALA A 75 -10.00 -27.92 3.14
C ALA A 75 -8.99 -29.01 3.58
N LEU A 76 -7.81 -28.61 4.05
CA LEU A 76 -6.81 -29.56 4.54
C LEU A 76 -7.26 -30.29 5.82
N ARG A 77 -7.96 -29.59 6.71
CA ARG A 77 -8.53 -30.21 7.92
C ARG A 77 -9.59 -31.25 7.56
N LEU A 78 -10.43 -30.92 6.61
CA LEU A 78 -11.47 -31.84 6.13
C LEU A 78 -10.83 -33.08 5.49
N GLU A 79 -9.85 -32.88 4.61
CA GLU A 79 -9.10 -33.96 3.96
C GLU A 79 -8.38 -34.84 4.97
N ASN A 80 -7.74 -34.23 5.97
CA ASN A 80 -7.10 -34.95 7.06
C ASN A 80 -8.07 -35.82 7.85
N GLU A 81 -9.25 -35.31 8.14
CA GLU A 81 -10.30 -36.08 8.84
C GLU A 81 -10.79 -37.25 7.99
N GLN A 82 -10.98 -37.04 6.69
CA GLN A 82 -11.34 -38.11 5.76
C GLN A 82 -10.27 -39.20 5.72
N TYR A 83 -8.99 -38.84 5.66
CA TYR A 83 -7.89 -39.81 5.69
C TYR A 83 -7.83 -40.57 7.01
N ARG A 84 -8.07 -39.94 8.14
CA ARG A 84 -8.15 -40.62 9.44
C ARG A 84 -9.28 -41.62 9.46
N GLN A 85 -10.44 -41.26 8.96
CA GLN A 85 -11.60 -42.17 8.88
C GLN A 85 -11.29 -43.36 7.96
N MET A 86 -10.67 -43.14 6.82
CA MET A 86 -10.24 -44.21 5.92
C MET A 86 -9.23 -45.16 6.57
N LEU A 87 -8.25 -44.60 7.29
CA LEU A 87 -7.26 -45.42 8.01
C LEU A 87 -7.90 -46.21 9.11
N GLN A 88 -8.84 -45.65 9.87
CA GLN A 88 -9.56 -46.39 10.92
C GLN A 88 -10.41 -47.50 10.33
N GLN A 89 -11.10 -47.22 9.23
CA GLN A 89 -11.90 -48.21 8.53
C GLN A 89 -11.04 -49.36 7.98
N SER A 90 -9.90 -49.03 7.38
CA SER A 90 -8.96 -50.03 6.88
C SER A 90 -8.39 -50.92 8.02
N ALA A 91 -8.07 -50.29 9.15
CA ALA A 91 -7.62 -51.03 10.32
C ALA A 91 -8.69 -51.97 10.86
N GLN A 92 -9.94 -51.53 10.91
CA GLN A 92 -11.06 -52.38 11.31
C GLN A 92 -11.28 -53.54 10.33
N ASP A 93 -11.19 -53.26 9.02
CA ASP A 93 -11.35 -54.29 7.98
C ASP A 93 -10.27 -55.34 8.08
N ILE A 94 -9.02 -54.93 8.29
CA ILE A 94 -7.89 -55.84 8.49
C ILE A 94 -8.11 -56.69 9.75
N ASN A 95 -8.52 -56.07 10.84
CA ASN A 95 -8.83 -56.76 12.08
C ASN A 95 -9.94 -57.80 11.90
N THR A 96 -10.98 -57.42 11.18
CA THR A 96 -12.12 -58.31 10.87
C THR A 96 -11.67 -59.50 10.02
N LEU A 97 -10.82 -59.26 9.02
CA LEU A 97 -10.26 -60.33 8.18
C LEU A 97 -9.39 -61.31 9.01
N LEU A 98 -8.54 -60.75 9.88
CA LEU A 98 -7.69 -61.58 10.76
C LEU A 98 -8.52 -62.44 11.69
N ARG A 99 -9.63 -61.96 12.22
CA ARG A 99 -10.54 -62.71 13.07
C ARG A 99 -11.31 -63.82 12.32
N ARG A 100 -11.52 -63.63 11.00
CA ARG A 100 -12.22 -64.60 10.17
C ARG A 100 -11.32 -65.67 9.61
N LEU A 101 -9.99 -65.48 9.69
CA LEU A 101 -9.06 -66.51 9.22
C LEU A 101 -9.16 -67.75 10.11
N PRO A 102 -9.12 -68.99 9.54
CA PRO A 102 -9.00 -70.19 10.32
C PRO A 102 -7.73 -70.19 11.13
N ALA A 103 -7.77 -70.76 12.31
CA ALA A 103 -6.61 -70.84 13.21
C ALA A 103 -5.40 -71.58 12.56
N ASP A 104 -5.63 -72.52 11.72
CA ASP A 104 -4.63 -73.24 10.95
C ASP A 104 -3.90 -72.37 9.94
N ALA A 105 -4.61 -71.50 9.24
CA ALA A 105 -4.04 -70.57 8.28
C ALA A 105 -3.19 -69.48 8.98
N VAL A 106 -3.60 -69.01 10.15
CA VAL A 106 -2.83 -68.06 10.95
C VAL A 106 -1.54 -68.69 11.47
N GLN A 107 -1.56 -69.96 11.85
CA GLN A 107 -0.37 -70.69 12.28
C GLN A 107 0.62 -70.93 11.15
N GLU A 108 0.18 -71.17 9.92
CA GLU A 108 1.04 -71.33 8.74
C GLU A 108 1.75 -70.01 8.33
N VAL A 109 1.18 -68.87 8.58
CA VAL A 109 1.75 -67.54 8.30
C VAL A 109 2.71 -67.11 9.43
N ALA A 110 2.54 -67.55 10.59
CA ALA A 110 3.40 -67.26 11.72
C ALA A 110 4.64 -68.15 11.70
#